data_3569c900fef3ba59c094531b6568cbea
#
_entry.id   3569c900fef3ba59c094531b6568cbea
#
_cell.length_a   1.000
_cell.length_b   1.000
_cell.length_c   1.000
_cell.angle_alpha   90.00
_cell.angle_beta   90.00
_cell.angle_gamma   90.00
#
_symmetry.space_group_name_H-M   'P 1'
#
loop_
_entity.id
_entity.type
_entity.pdbx_description
1 polymer ?
#
loop_
_entity_poly.entity_id
_entity_poly.type
_entity_poly.pdbx_seq_one_letter_code
_entity_poly.pdbx_strand_id
1 'polypeptide(L)'
;MVPCEEENWKAILKQVEDTECDGIELNFGCPHGMSERGMGSAVGQVPEYIEMVTRWCKQHSRMPVIVKLTPNITDIRYPARAAKKGGADA
;
A
#
# COMPACT_ATOMS: atom_id res chain seq x y z
N MET A 1 2.31 5.79 6.22
CA MET A 1 3.34 5.71 5.17
C MET A 1 3.55 4.26 4.76
N VAL A 2 4.05 4.06 3.54
CA VAL A 2 4.16 2.73 2.94
C VAL A 2 5.63 2.41 2.66
N PRO A 3 6.28 1.51 3.41
CA PRO A 3 7.64 1.06 3.08
C PRO A 3 7.66 0.23 1.80
N CYS A 4 8.84 0.09 1.19
CA CYS A 4 9.00 -0.59 -0.10
C CYS A 4 9.80 -1.90 -0.01
N GLU A 5 9.92 -2.47 1.19
CA GLU A 5 10.66 -3.72 1.39
C GLU A 5 9.73 -4.81 1.91
N GLU A 6 9.71 -5.94 1.23
CA GLU A 6 8.82 -7.05 1.58
C GLU A 6 9.01 -7.55 3.00
N GLU A 7 10.25 -7.67 3.47
CA GLU A 7 10.53 -8.16 4.82
C GLU A 7 9.94 -7.24 5.89
N ASN A 8 9.99 -5.92 5.67
CA ASN A 8 9.37 -4.97 6.57
C ASN A 8 7.85 -5.16 6.60
N TRP A 9 7.25 -5.43 5.44
CA TRP A 9 5.81 -5.69 5.36
C TRP A 9 5.41 -6.94 6.10
N LYS A 10 6.19 -8.02 5.99
CA LYS A 10 5.90 -9.25 6.74
C LYS A 10 5.85 -8.99 8.24
N ALA A 11 6.84 -8.25 8.76
CA ALA A 11 6.90 -7.92 10.18
C ALA A 11 5.72 -7.04 10.62
N ILE A 12 5.41 -6.00 9.84
CA ILE A 12 4.31 -5.09 10.12
C ILE A 12 2.97 -5.82 10.10
N LEU A 13 2.74 -6.65 9.09
CA LEU A 13 1.47 -7.37 8.94
C LEU A 13 1.24 -8.35 10.10
N LYS A 14 2.29 -9.00 10.58
CA LYS A 14 2.18 -9.86 11.74
C LYS A 14 1.75 -9.09 12.98
N GLN A 15 2.35 -7.91 13.21
CA GLN A 15 1.97 -7.05 14.33
C GLN A 15 0.53 -6.56 14.21
N VAL A 16 0.11 -6.19 12.99
CA VAL A 16 -1.24 -5.72 12.74
C VAL A 16 -2.27 -6.84 12.96
N GLU A 17 -1.98 -8.06 12.52
CA GLU A 17 -2.87 -9.20 12.76
C GLU A 17 -3.02 -9.50 14.25
N ASP A 18 -1.97 -9.30 15.04
CA ASP A 18 -2.01 -9.50 16.48
C ASP A 18 -2.94 -8.51 17.20
N THR A 19 -3.30 -7.39 16.55
CA THR A 19 -4.27 -6.44 17.11
C THR A 19 -5.72 -6.87 16.92
N GLU A 20 -5.96 -7.94 16.15
CA GLU A 20 -7.31 -8.44 15.82
C GLU A 20 -8.17 -7.41 15.10
N CYS A 21 -7.58 -6.52 14.30
CA CYS A 21 -8.31 -5.53 13.52
C CYS A 21 -9.06 -6.21 12.35
N ASP A 22 -10.06 -5.51 11.81
CA ASP A 22 -10.93 -6.04 10.76
C ASP A 22 -10.37 -5.89 9.35
N GLY A 23 -9.35 -5.07 9.18
CA GLY A 23 -8.73 -4.85 7.88
C GLY A 23 -7.59 -3.87 7.98
N ILE A 24 -6.92 -3.63 6.85
CA ILE A 24 -5.82 -2.67 6.79
C ILE A 24 -6.03 -1.68 5.66
N GLU A 25 -5.59 -0.45 5.89
CA GLU A 25 -5.57 0.59 4.86
C GLU A 25 -4.13 0.93 4.54
N LEU A 26 -3.75 0.73 3.27
CA LEU A 26 -2.44 1.11 2.78
C LEU A 26 -2.46 2.57 2.36
N ASN A 27 -1.62 3.39 2.97
CA ASN A 27 -1.57 4.81 2.69
C ASN A 27 -0.50 5.14 1.67
N PHE A 28 -0.91 5.31 0.41
CA PHE A 28 -0.04 5.77 -0.66
C PHE A 28 -0.18 7.28 -0.92
N GLY A 29 -0.90 7.98 -0.05
CA GLY A 29 -1.22 9.39 -0.27
C GLY A 29 -0.51 10.37 0.65
N CYS A 30 0.28 9.91 1.62
CA CYS A 30 0.91 10.80 2.58
C CYS A 30 1.97 11.68 1.92
N PRO A 31 1.81 13.03 1.91
CA PRO A 31 2.76 13.92 1.27
C PRO A 31 3.97 14.27 2.14
N HIS A 32 3.99 13.83 3.40
CA HIS A 32 5.01 14.23 4.38
C HIS A 32 6.08 13.18 4.58
N GLY A 33 7.27 13.65 4.90
CA GLY A 33 8.32 12.85 5.52
C GLY A 33 9.18 12.09 4.55
N MET A 34 8.86 10.88 4.24
CA MET A 34 9.78 9.89 3.68
C MET A 34 9.68 9.69 2.16
N SER A 35 9.21 10.71 1.42
CA SER A 35 9.05 10.55 -0.04
C SER A 35 10.38 10.27 -0.74
N GLU A 36 11.47 10.88 -0.31
CA GLU A 36 12.80 10.61 -0.86
C GLU A 36 13.32 9.21 -0.52
N ARG A 37 12.68 8.51 0.41
CA ARG A 37 12.99 7.12 0.75
C ARG A 37 12.05 6.13 0.05
N GLY A 38 11.24 6.61 -0.90
CA GLY A 38 10.30 5.75 -1.62
C GLY A 38 9.11 5.32 -0.79
N MET A 39 8.58 6.21 0.05
CA MET A 39 7.43 5.94 0.92
C MET A 39 6.32 6.94 0.66
N GLY A 40 5.09 6.60 1.07
CA GLY A 40 3.95 7.50 0.99
C GLY A 40 3.61 7.91 -0.43
N SER A 41 3.49 9.22 -0.68
CA SER A 41 3.07 9.74 -1.97
C SER A 41 4.07 9.48 -3.09
N ALA A 42 5.35 9.32 -2.79
CA ALA A 42 6.35 8.97 -3.81
C ALA A 42 6.03 7.59 -4.38
N VAL A 43 5.70 6.62 -3.53
CA VAL A 43 5.28 5.28 -3.95
C VAL A 43 3.94 5.35 -4.67
N GLY A 44 3.02 6.20 -4.18
CA GLY A 44 1.69 6.37 -4.77
C GLY A 44 1.68 6.89 -6.19
N GLN A 45 2.81 7.45 -6.67
CA GLN A 45 2.94 7.92 -8.04
C GLN A 45 3.54 6.86 -8.98
N VAL A 46 3.90 5.70 -8.46
CA VAL A 46 4.51 4.62 -9.26
C VAL A 46 3.61 3.38 -9.20
N PRO A 47 2.81 3.13 -10.25
CA PRO A 47 1.84 2.02 -10.23
C PRO A 47 2.45 0.67 -9.91
N GLU A 48 3.66 0.39 -10.39
CA GLU A 48 4.34 -0.88 -10.15
C GLU A 48 4.57 -1.14 -8.65
N TYR A 49 4.90 -0.10 -7.89
CA TYR A 49 5.06 -0.23 -6.44
C TYR A 49 3.74 -0.46 -5.73
N ILE A 50 2.67 0.21 -6.19
CA ILE A 50 1.34 0.02 -5.63
C ILE A 50 0.89 -1.44 -5.80
N GLU A 51 1.04 -1.97 -7.01
CA GLU A 51 0.70 -3.37 -7.28
C GLU A 51 1.53 -4.32 -6.42
N MET A 52 2.84 -4.11 -6.36
CA MET A 52 3.77 -4.95 -5.63
C MET A 52 3.46 -4.98 -4.13
N VAL A 53 3.33 -3.82 -3.50
CA VAL A 53 3.07 -3.72 -2.06
C VAL A 53 1.68 -4.27 -1.72
N THR A 54 0.68 -3.96 -2.53
CA THR A 54 -0.67 -4.50 -2.34
C THR A 54 -0.65 -6.03 -2.41
N ARG A 55 0.08 -6.59 -3.37
CA ARG A 55 0.21 -8.03 -3.51
C ARG A 55 0.89 -8.65 -2.28
N TRP A 56 1.94 -8.05 -1.78
CA TRP A 56 2.60 -8.53 -0.56
C TRP A 56 1.61 -8.58 0.62
N CYS A 57 0.82 -7.53 0.78
CA CYS A 57 -0.16 -7.48 1.86
C CYS A 57 -1.22 -8.57 1.73
N LYS A 58 -1.68 -8.84 0.50
CA LYS A 58 -2.65 -9.90 0.26
C LYS A 58 -2.04 -11.29 0.43
N GLN A 59 -0.76 -11.47 0.14
CA GLN A 59 -0.07 -12.75 0.29
C GLN A 59 0.25 -13.07 1.76
N HIS A 60 0.60 -12.05 2.55
CA HIS A 60 1.08 -12.22 3.91
C HIS A 60 0.04 -11.88 4.97
N SER A 61 -1.18 -11.57 4.58
CA SER A 61 -2.27 -11.22 5.49
C SER A 61 -3.58 -11.82 5.00
N ARG A 62 -4.46 -12.16 5.94
CA ARG A 62 -5.81 -12.66 5.64
C ARG A 62 -6.85 -11.55 5.68
N MET A 63 -6.46 -10.36 6.09
CA MET A 63 -7.37 -9.24 6.28
C MET A 63 -7.72 -8.59 4.94
N PRO A 64 -8.92 -7.96 4.84
CA PRO A 64 -9.22 -7.08 3.72
C PRO A 64 -8.19 -5.95 3.61
N VAL A 65 -7.81 -5.61 2.39
CA VAL A 65 -6.85 -4.56 2.10
C VAL A 65 -7.53 -3.43 1.35
N ILE A 66 -7.51 -2.24 1.94
CA ILE A 66 -8.01 -1.01 1.34
C ILE A 66 -6.81 -0.18 0.92
N VAL A 67 -6.80 0.31 -0.30
CA VAL A 67 -5.70 1.14 -0.81
C VAL A 67 -6.18 2.59 -0.90
N LYS A 68 -5.53 3.48 -0.15
CA LYS A 68 -5.79 4.91 -0.21
C LYS A 68 -4.77 5.57 -1.12
N LEU A 69 -5.26 6.21 -2.18
CA LEU A 69 -4.43 6.83 -3.21
C LEU A 69 -4.37 8.35 -3.02
N THR A 70 -3.35 8.97 -3.62
CA THR A 70 -3.24 10.42 -3.65
C THR A 70 -4.02 10.98 -4.83
N PRO A 71 -4.77 12.11 -4.65
CA PRO A 71 -5.38 12.80 -5.79
C PRO A 71 -4.36 13.63 -6.58
N ASN A 72 -3.15 13.83 -6.04
CA ASN A 72 -2.12 14.65 -6.65
C ASN A 72 -1.30 13.86 -7.66
N ILE A 73 -1.98 13.38 -8.70
CA ILE A 73 -1.37 12.60 -9.78
C ILE A 73 -2.07 12.94 -11.10
N THR A 74 -1.32 12.87 -12.18
CA THR A 74 -1.83 13.24 -13.51
C THR A 74 -3.04 12.39 -13.92
N ASP A 75 -3.01 11.09 -13.64
CA ASP A 75 -4.10 10.18 -13.99
C ASP A 75 -4.26 9.12 -12.91
N ILE A 76 -5.31 9.26 -12.09
CA ILE A 76 -5.58 8.36 -10.96
C ILE A 76 -5.94 6.94 -11.41
N ARG A 77 -6.30 6.74 -12.67
CA ARG A 77 -6.70 5.42 -13.17
C ARG A 77 -5.55 4.42 -13.13
N TYR A 78 -4.32 4.87 -13.39
CA TYR A 78 -3.15 3.98 -13.38
C TYR A 78 -2.87 3.40 -12.00
N PRO A 79 -2.74 4.20 -10.94
CA PRO A 79 -2.57 3.63 -9.60
C PRO A 79 -3.78 2.83 -9.13
N ALA A 80 -4.99 3.23 -9.50
CA ALA A 80 -6.19 2.48 -9.12
C ALA A 80 -6.19 1.08 -9.76
N ARG A 81 -5.83 0.98 -11.02
CA ARG A 81 -5.71 -0.33 -11.70
C ARG A 81 -4.62 -1.19 -11.08
N ALA A 82 -3.49 -0.57 -10.72
CA ALA A 82 -2.39 -1.28 -10.07
C ALA A 82 -2.82 -1.85 -8.73
N ALA A 83 -3.54 -1.08 -7.92
CA ALA A 83 -4.09 -1.55 -6.66
C ALA A 83 -5.00 -2.77 -6.87
N LYS A 84 -5.88 -2.70 -7.85
CA LYS A 84 -6.76 -3.81 -8.19
C LYS A 84 -5.98 -5.04 -8.63
N LYS A 85 -4.96 -4.87 -9.48
CA LYS A 85 -4.11 -5.99 -9.92
C LYS A 85 -3.37 -6.63 -8.76
N GLY A 86 -2.97 -5.85 -7.76
CA GLY A 86 -2.33 -6.37 -6.56
C GLY A 86 -3.28 -7.12 -5.64
N GLY A 87 -4.57 -7.01 -5.86
CA GLY A 87 -5.59 -7.74 -5.10
C GLY A 87 -6.30 -6.91 -4.04
N ALA A 88 -6.25 -5.58 -4.12
CA ALA A 88 -6.96 -4.73 -3.16
C ALA A 88 -8.46 -5.04 -3.15
N ASP A 89 -9.03 -5.03 -1.97
CA ASP A 89 -10.47 -5.25 -1.78
C ASP A 89 -11.26 -3.95 -2.00
N ALA A 90 -10.59 -2.80 -1.77
CA ALA A 90 -11.18 -1.49 -2.02
C ALA A 90 -10.10 -0.42 -2.20
#